data_6d584889da3a9806baba096a9cf1c754
#
_entry.id   6d584889da3a9806baba096a9cf1c754
#
_cell.length_a   1.000
_cell.length_b   1.000
_cell.length_c   1.000
_cell.angle_alpha   90.00
_cell.angle_beta   90.00
_cell.angle_gamma   90.00
#
_symmetry.space_group_name_H-M   'P 1'
#
loop_
_entity.id
_entity.type
_entity.pdbx_description
1 polymer ?
#
loop_
_entity_poly.entity_id
_entity_poly.type
_entity_poly.pdbx_seq_one_letter_code
_entity_poly.pdbx_strand_id
1 'polypeptide(L)'
;GEAPTTVALFYPTAVADRVVPMGPWLPLVAPGAPASDARLKGLILISHGTGGTELNHHNLGTRLARDGYLVAAVRHTGDNWQDRSLVTSGRYLSERPQQLTRVLDALLASPEWGARIPAGRIGAVGHSAGGYSVLALAGAQADPQRSAQHCRGVQDDPGYCSLAKGQAATESSVMQAAPGASASAPQARIVSVPDRRIGAVVALAPMAVVFTPESLAAITVPVRVIMAEPDACRPATGPAGRRARLRAERHPEPSPRFGARRTAANHHLAALRQGLNEPAPGARHRTAPWHGFC
;
A
#
# COMPACT_ATOMS: atom_id res chain seq x y z
N GLY A 1 -9.71 -19.25 -10.83
CA GLY A 1 -8.40 -18.62 -10.90
C GLY A 1 -8.46 -17.28 -10.16
N GLU A 2 -7.37 -16.87 -9.52
CA GLU A 2 -7.28 -15.56 -8.88
C GLU A 2 -7.33 -14.46 -9.94
N ALA A 3 -8.02 -13.36 -9.63
CA ALA A 3 -8.05 -12.20 -10.51
C ALA A 3 -6.64 -11.58 -10.64
N PRO A 4 -6.23 -11.13 -11.84
CA PRO A 4 -4.89 -10.59 -12.06
C PRO A 4 -4.67 -9.33 -11.24
N THR A 5 -3.48 -9.22 -10.64
CA THR A 5 -3.08 -8.03 -9.89
C THR A 5 -2.62 -6.93 -10.85
N THR A 6 -3.22 -5.74 -10.74
CA THR A 6 -2.79 -4.56 -11.50
C THR A 6 -1.62 -3.87 -10.79
N VAL A 7 -0.60 -3.50 -11.55
CA VAL A 7 0.59 -2.82 -11.03
C VAL A 7 0.91 -1.60 -11.88
N ALA A 8 1.14 -0.46 -11.25
CA ALA A 8 1.76 0.69 -11.88
C ALA A 8 3.27 0.62 -11.69
N LEU A 9 4.02 0.57 -12.80
CA LEU A 9 5.48 0.61 -12.77
C LEU A 9 5.96 2.02 -13.05
N PHE A 10 6.80 2.54 -12.15
CA PHE A 10 7.54 3.80 -12.36
C PHE A 10 9.03 3.45 -12.48
N TYR A 11 9.68 3.98 -13.50
CA TYR A 11 11.09 3.66 -13.79
C TYR A 11 11.79 4.81 -14.49
N PRO A 12 13.13 4.89 -14.43
CA PRO A 12 13.90 5.91 -15.12
C PRO A 12 13.76 5.79 -16.64
N THR A 13 13.64 6.94 -17.31
CA THR A 13 13.68 7.05 -18.79
C THR A 13 14.39 8.31 -19.22
N ALA A 14 14.84 8.33 -20.46
CA ALA A 14 15.38 9.52 -21.12
C ALA A 14 14.29 10.41 -21.76
N VAL A 15 13.06 9.91 -21.89
CA VAL A 15 11.95 10.65 -22.49
C VAL A 15 11.43 11.70 -21.51
N ALA A 16 11.18 12.92 -22.00
CA ALA A 16 10.64 14.00 -21.19
C ALA A 16 9.24 13.66 -20.65
N ASP A 17 9.03 13.91 -19.37
CA ASP A 17 7.74 13.73 -18.72
C ASP A 17 6.77 14.89 -19.01
N ARG A 18 5.48 14.62 -18.92
CA ARG A 18 4.40 15.58 -19.02
C ARG A 18 3.29 15.23 -18.04
N VAL A 19 2.43 16.19 -17.73
CA VAL A 19 1.23 15.91 -16.92
C VAL A 19 0.26 15.07 -17.76
N VAL A 20 -0.13 13.91 -17.22
CA VAL A 20 -1.05 12.97 -17.87
C VAL A 20 -2.24 12.72 -16.95
N PRO A 21 -3.47 13.10 -17.35
CA PRO A 21 -4.66 12.77 -16.57
C PRO A 21 -4.89 11.24 -16.51
N MET A 22 -4.97 10.71 -15.29
CA MET A 22 -5.27 9.30 -15.03
C MET A 22 -6.37 9.21 -13.95
N GLY A 23 -7.62 9.28 -14.35
CA GLY A 23 -8.75 9.45 -13.43
C GLY A 23 -8.61 10.78 -12.66
N PRO A 24 -8.70 10.78 -11.33
CA PRO A 24 -8.55 11.99 -10.52
C PRO A 24 -7.09 12.43 -10.33
N TRP A 25 -6.10 11.67 -10.78
CA TRP A 25 -4.68 11.97 -10.62
C TRP A 25 -4.09 12.65 -11.85
N LEU A 26 -3.09 13.50 -11.61
CA LEU A 26 -2.34 14.23 -12.63
C LEU A 26 -0.84 13.94 -12.51
N PRO A 27 -0.40 12.68 -12.65
CA PRO A 27 1.01 12.34 -12.55
C PRO A 27 1.84 13.01 -13.64
N LEU A 28 3.07 13.40 -13.29
CA LEU A 28 4.07 13.92 -14.22
C LEU A 28 4.92 12.75 -14.70
N VAL A 29 4.62 12.22 -15.90
CA VAL A 29 5.14 10.95 -16.42
C VAL A 29 5.27 10.97 -17.95
N ALA A 30 5.97 9.99 -18.51
CA ALA A 30 6.00 9.68 -19.94
C ALA A 30 5.48 8.24 -20.15
N PRO A 31 4.17 8.04 -20.32
CA PRO A 31 3.57 6.71 -20.38
C PRO A 31 4.10 5.90 -21.56
N GLY A 32 4.43 4.62 -21.30
CA GLY A 32 4.89 3.68 -22.34
C GLY A 32 6.26 3.97 -22.93
N ALA A 33 6.98 4.96 -22.39
CA ALA A 33 8.33 5.24 -22.89
C ALA A 33 9.33 4.11 -22.49
N PRO A 34 10.36 3.85 -23.28
CA PRO A 34 11.36 2.83 -22.97
C PRO A 34 12.09 3.16 -21.67
N ALA A 35 12.40 2.12 -20.91
CA ALA A 35 13.23 2.27 -19.72
C ALA A 35 14.65 2.72 -20.11
N SER A 36 15.25 3.58 -19.30
CA SER A 36 16.65 3.97 -19.44
C SER A 36 17.56 2.75 -19.24
N ASP A 37 18.68 2.69 -19.96
CA ASP A 37 19.72 1.66 -19.78
C ASP A 37 20.51 1.83 -18.48
N ALA A 38 20.31 2.92 -17.74
CA ALA A 38 20.99 3.14 -16.48
C ALA A 38 20.72 2.03 -15.48
N ARG A 39 21.74 1.66 -14.71
CA ARG A 39 21.64 0.66 -13.64
C ARG A 39 20.63 1.11 -12.59
N LEU A 40 19.68 0.26 -12.28
CA LEU A 40 18.73 0.51 -11.20
C LEU A 40 19.42 0.48 -9.83
N LYS A 41 19.01 1.36 -8.93
CA LYS A 41 19.47 1.36 -7.53
C LYS A 41 18.82 0.29 -6.68
N GLY A 42 17.65 -0.19 -7.10
CA GLY A 42 16.85 -1.19 -6.42
C GLY A 42 15.42 -1.22 -6.92
N LEU A 43 14.61 -2.05 -6.28
CA LEU A 43 13.16 -2.14 -6.46
C LEU A 43 12.46 -1.64 -5.18
N ILE A 44 11.42 -0.83 -5.36
CA ILE A 44 10.53 -0.41 -4.26
C ILE A 44 9.10 -0.87 -4.57
N LEU A 45 8.54 -1.68 -3.69
CA LEU A 45 7.11 -2.02 -3.71
C LEU A 45 6.32 -0.93 -2.98
N ILE A 46 5.19 -0.49 -3.55
CA ILE A 46 4.28 0.45 -2.88
C ILE A 46 2.92 -0.21 -2.67
N SER A 47 2.44 -0.17 -1.41
CA SER A 47 1.15 -0.70 -0.98
C SER A 47 0.27 0.44 -0.49
N HIS A 48 -0.88 0.64 -1.14
CA HIS A 48 -1.86 1.67 -0.78
C HIS A 48 -2.69 1.30 0.46
N GLY A 49 -3.39 2.26 1.04
CA GLY A 49 -4.36 2.06 2.12
C GLY A 49 -5.62 1.34 1.64
N THR A 50 -6.49 0.93 2.58
CA THR A 50 -7.75 0.25 2.28
C THR A 50 -8.59 1.04 1.27
N GLY A 51 -9.07 0.36 0.23
CA GLY A 51 -9.89 0.95 -0.84
C GLY A 51 -9.15 1.88 -1.80
N GLY A 52 -7.84 1.90 -1.76
CA GLY A 52 -7.03 2.76 -2.62
C GLY A 52 -6.79 2.19 -4.01
N THR A 53 -5.73 2.67 -4.65
CA THR A 53 -5.32 2.27 -5.99
C THR A 53 -3.82 2.42 -6.17
N GLU A 54 -3.27 1.80 -7.19
CA GLU A 54 -1.85 1.87 -7.58
C GLU A 54 -1.35 3.30 -7.85
N LEU A 55 -2.26 4.25 -8.04
CA LEU A 55 -1.91 5.65 -8.30
C LEU A 55 -1.96 6.55 -7.06
N ASN A 56 -2.42 6.07 -5.91
CA ASN A 56 -2.53 6.89 -4.69
C ASN A 56 -1.21 7.57 -4.30
N HIS A 57 -0.10 6.90 -4.55
CA HIS A 57 1.23 7.40 -4.22
C HIS A 57 2.08 7.68 -5.46
N HIS A 58 1.45 8.10 -6.59
CA HIS A 58 2.14 8.35 -7.85
C HIS A 58 3.28 9.37 -7.71
N ASN A 59 3.12 10.41 -6.88
CA ASN A 59 4.16 11.41 -6.64
C ASN A 59 5.42 10.78 -6.02
N LEU A 60 5.24 9.89 -5.04
CA LEU A 60 6.35 9.13 -4.45
C LEU A 60 6.97 8.18 -5.48
N GLY A 61 6.15 7.45 -6.24
CA GLY A 61 6.61 6.55 -7.31
C GLY A 61 7.44 7.30 -8.35
N THR A 62 6.94 8.44 -8.83
CA THR A 62 7.64 9.30 -9.80
C THR A 62 8.97 9.81 -9.22
N ARG A 63 8.98 10.25 -7.97
CA ARG A 63 10.20 10.76 -7.32
C ARG A 63 11.26 9.67 -7.19
N LEU A 64 10.89 8.49 -6.71
CA LEU A 64 11.81 7.36 -6.56
C LEU A 64 12.36 6.88 -7.91
N ALA A 65 11.51 6.87 -8.96
CA ALA A 65 11.96 6.54 -10.31
C ALA A 65 13.00 7.55 -10.83
N ARG A 66 12.79 8.85 -10.60
CA ARG A 66 13.78 9.89 -10.92
C ARG A 66 15.10 9.70 -10.15
N ASP A 67 15.01 9.17 -8.93
CA ASP A 67 16.17 8.86 -8.11
C ASP A 67 16.86 7.53 -8.52
N GLY A 68 16.36 6.82 -9.55
CA GLY A 68 16.98 5.64 -10.14
C GLY A 68 16.44 4.28 -9.66
N TYR A 69 15.29 4.25 -9.02
CA TYR A 69 14.63 3.00 -8.61
C TYR A 69 13.59 2.52 -9.63
N LEU A 70 13.43 1.22 -9.74
CA LEU A 70 12.18 0.64 -10.24
C LEU A 70 11.17 0.67 -9.10
N VAL A 71 9.96 1.16 -9.37
CA VAL A 71 8.88 1.21 -8.37
C VAL A 71 7.69 0.44 -8.88
N ALA A 72 7.15 -0.47 -8.07
CA ALA A 72 5.95 -1.23 -8.37
C ALA A 72 4.85 -0.88 -7.35
N ALA A 73 3.90 -0.07 -7.76
CA ALA A 73 2.75 0.28 -6.95
C ALA A 73 1.59 -0.66 -7.27
N VAL A 74 1.14 -1.40 -6.26
CA VAL A 74 0.19 -2.51 -6.41
C VAL A 74 -1.23 -2.01 -6.17
N ARG A 75 -2.18 -2.37 -7.07
CA ARG A 75 -3.62 -2.32 -6.79
C ARG A 75 -4.01 -3.66 -6.16
N HIS A 76 -4.32 -3.64 -4.88
CA HIS A 76 -4.70 -4.87 -4.18
C HIS A 76 -6.03 -5.44 -4.69
N THR A 77 -6.00 -6.66 -5.20
CA THR A 77 -7.21 -7.38 -5.61
C THR A 77 -8.09 -7.63 -4.38
N GLY A 78 -9.37 -7.28 -4.48
CA GLY A 78 -10.33 -7.40 -3.38
C GLY A 78 -10.23 -6.31 -2.30
N ASP A 79 -9.26 -5.39 -2.39
CA ASP A 79 -9.21 -4.20 -1.53
C ASP A 79 -8.71 -2.97 -2.30
N ASN A 80 -9.55 -2.49 -3.19
CA ASN A 80 -9.30 -1.30 -3.97
C ASN A 80 -10.61 -0.51 -4.15
N TRP A 81 -10.56 0.60 -4.87
CA TRP A 81 -11.71 1.48 -5.06
C TRP A 81 -12.91 0.84 -5.79
N GLN A 82 -12.69 -0.23 -6.55
CA GLN A 82 -13.73 -0.97 -7.29
C GLN A 82 -14.22 -2.21 -6.55
N ASP A 83 -13.36 -2.86 -5.80
CA ASP A 83 -13.64 -4.15 -5.17
C ASP A 83 -13.11 -4.15 -3.73
N ARG A 84 -14.00 -4.43 -2.77
CA ARG A 84 -13.74 -4.47 -1.33
C ARG A 84 -13.97 -5.86 -0.73
N SER A 85 -14.13 -6.89 -1.57
CA SER A 85 -14.49 -8.24 -1.17
C SER A 85 -13.48 -8.90 -0.23
N LEU A 86 -12.20 -8.54 -0.33
CA LEU A 86 -11.16 -9.05 0.56
C LEU A 86 -11.29 -8.51 1.98
N VAL A 87 -11.79 -7.28 2.16
CA VAL A 87 -11.84 -6.60 3.47
C VAL A 87 -12.63 -7.40 4.51
N THR A 88 -13.67 -8.11 4.07
CA THR A 88 -14.55 -8.93 4.93
C THR A 88 -14.32 -10.43 4.79
N SER A 89 -13.26 -10.87 4.11
CA SER A 89 -13.10 -12.29 3.74
C SER A 89 -12.40 -13.15 4.79
N GLY A 90 -11.98 -12.61 5.94
CA GLY A 90 -11.12 -13.31 6.91
C GLY A 90 -9.67 -13.54 6.42
N ARG A 91 -9.38 -13.33 5.13
CA ARG A 91 -8.05 -13.52 4.52
C ARG A 91 -7.26 -12.21 4.38
N TYR A 92 -7.84 -11.10 4.82
CA TYR A 92 -7.27 -9.77 4.62
C TYR A 92 -5.83 -9.64 5.07
N LEU A 93 -5.54 -10.13 6.28
CA LEU A 93 -4.23 -10.02 6.90
C LEU A 93 -3.16 -10.88 6.20
N SER A 94 -3.52 -12.00 5.60
CA SER A 94 -2.57 -12.82 4.84
C SER A 94 -2.46 -12.42 3.38
N GLU A 95 -3.59 -12.11 2.74
CA GLU A 95 -3.67 -11.94 1.30
C GLU A 95 -2.98 -10.66 0.82
N ARG A 96 -3.16 -9.52 1.51
CA ARG A 96 -2.51 -8.27 1.09
C ARG A 96 -0.99 -8.36 1.01
N PRO A 97 -0.24 -8.83 2.02
CA PRO A 97 1.20 -9.00 1.88
C PRO A 97 1.58 -10.06 0.85
N GLN A 98 0.80 -11.15 0.69
CA GLN A 98 1.06 -12.16 -0.33
C GLN A 98 0.92 -11.61 -1.76
N GLN A 99 0.02 -10.66 -2.00
CA GLN A 99 -0.09 -9.98 -3.30
C GLN A 99 1.20 -9.19 -3.63
N LEU A 100 1.83 -8.57 -2.65
CA LEU A 100 3.14 -7.92 -2.85
C LEU A 100 4.23 -8.94 -3.19
N THR A 101 4.26 -10.09 -2.49
CA THR A 101 5.18 -11.19 -2.78
C THR A 101 4.99 -11.71 -4.21
N ARG A 102 3.76 -11.95 -4.66
CA ARG A 102 3.48 -12.38 -6.04
C ARG A 102 3.93 -11.37 -7.09
N VAL A 103 3.75 -10.07 -6.83
CA VAL A 103 4.26 -9.02 -7.73
C VAL A 103 5.79 -9.01 -7.75
N LEU A 104 6.43 -9.19 -6.61
CA LEU A 104 7.89 -9.31 -6.53
C LEU A 104 8.38 -10.52 -7.32
N ASP A 105 7.74 -11.69 -7.17
CA ASP A 105 8.07 -12.91 -7.91
C ASP A 105 7.98 -12.67 -9.42
N ALA A 106 6.88 -12.07 -9.89
CA ALA A 106 6.67 -11.76 -11.30
C ALA A 106 7.72 -10.79 -11.86
N LEU A 107 8.13 -9.78 -11.08
CA LEU A 107 9.16 -8.82 -11.51
C LEU A 107 10.54 -9.45 -11.58
N LEU A 108 10.89 -10.31 -10.61
CA LEU A 108 12.18 -11.02 -10.62
C LEU A 108 12.25 -12.07 -11.73
N ALA A 109 11.13 -12.67 -12.12
CA ALA A 109 11.03 -13.60 -13.25
C ALA A 109 10.88 -12.89 -14.61
N SER A 110 10.67 -11.57 -14.62
CA SER A 110 10.47 -10.80 -15.85
C SER A 110 11.75 -10.75 -16.70
N PRO A 111 11.67 -11.06 -18.00
CA PRO A 111 12.80 -10.90 -18.92
C PRO A 111 13.31 -9.45 -19.01
N GLU A 112 12.41 -8.47 -18.83
CA GLU A 112 12.74 -7.05 -18.89
C GLU A 112 13.38 -6.55 -17.59
N TRP A 113 12.89 -7.00 -16.43
CA TRP A 113 13.25 -6.40 -15.14
C TRP A 113 14.14 -7.28 -14.27
N GLY A 114 14.01 -8.61 -14.35
CA GLY A 114 14.64 -9.52 -13.39
C GLY A 114 16.15 -9.32 -13.28
N ALA A 115 16.87 -9.31 -14.40
CA ALA A 115 18.33 -9.11 -14.42
C ALA A 115 18.76 -7.68 -14.05
N ARG A 116 17.85 -6.71 -14.11
CA ARG A 116 18.13 -5.30 -13.80
C ARG A 116 17.93 -4.94 -12.33
N ILE A 117 17.17 -5.75 -11.58
CA ILE A 117 16.92 -5.54 -10.15
C ILE A 117 18.13 -6.06 -9.36
N PRO A 118 18.90 -5.20 -8.66
CA PRO A 118 20.06 -5.66 -7.91
C PRO A 118 19.63 -6.53 -6.72
N ALA A 119 20.31 -7.67 -6.52
CA ALA A 119 20.07 -8.55 -5.39
C ALA A 119 20.25 -7.80 -4.06
N GLY A 120 19.36 -8.06 -3.09
CA GLY A 120 19.40 -7.43 -1.77
C GLY A 120 19.03 -5.93 -1.75
N ARG A 121 18.56 -5.37 -2.86
CA ARG A 121 18.17 -3.95 -2.96
C ARG A 121 16.67 -3.79 -3.19
N ILE A 122 15.87 -4.47 -2.40
CA ILE A 122 14.41 -4.46 -2.46
C ILE A 122 13.85 -3.84 -1.18
N GLY A 123 13.10 -2.76 -1.34
CA GLY A 123 12.40 -2.09 -0.24
C GLY A 123 10.89 -2.09 -0.44
N ALA A 124 10.16 -1.78 0.62
CA ALA A 124 8.73 -1.64 0.57
C ALA A 124 8.23 -0.41 1.33
N VAL A 125 7.25 0.29 0.75
CA VAL A 125 6.59 1.45 1.36
C VAL A 125 5.09 1.18 1.40
N GLY A 126 4.45 1.44 2.53
CA GLY A 126 3.01 1.24 2.66
C GLY A 126 2.32 2.28 3.53
N HIS A 127 1.09 2.64 3.16
CA HIS A 127 0.25 3.57 3.90
C HIS A 127 -0.95 2.85 4.52
N SER A 128 -1.27 3.13 5.79
CA SER A 128 -2.42 2.54 6.50
C SER A 128 -2.43 1.00 6.44
N ALA A 129 -3.40 0.37 5.79
CA ALA A 129 -3.41 -1.07 5.52
C ALA A 129 -2.20 -1.54 4.66
N GLY A 130 -1.66 -0.66 3.81
CA GLY A 130 -0.40 -0.92 3.12
C GLY A 130 0.79 -0.91 4.08
N GLY A 131 0.77 -0.03 5.09
CA GLY A 131 1.74 -0.02 6.18
C GLY A 131 1.74 -1.33 6.97
N TYR A 132 0.54 -1.87 7.25
CA TYR A 132 0.39 -3.23 7.75
C TYR A 132 1.10 -4.23 6.84
N SER A 133 0.77 -4.22 5.53
CA SER A 133 1.26 -5.22 4.58
C SER A 133 2.79 -5.26 4.51
N VAL A 134 3.46 -4.09 4.49
CA VAL A 134 4.93 -4.04 4.41
C VAL A 134 5.62 -4.41 5.72
N LEU A 135 5.01 -4.13 6.88
CA LEU A 135 5.51 -4.60 8.18
C LEU A 135 5.37 -6.13 8.31
N ALA A 136 4.27 -6.71 7.82
CA ALA A 136 4.08 -8.16 7.78
C ALA A 136 5.14 -8.84 6.91
N LEU A 137 5.49 -8.26 5.74
CA LEU A 137 6.60 -8.75 4.92
C LEU A 137 7.96 -8.65 5.63
N ALA A 138 8.16 -7.66 6.50
CA ALA A 138 9.38 -7.52 7.31
C ALA A 138 9.44 -8.51 8.48
N GLY A 139 8.39 -9.29 8.74
CA GLY A 139 8.35 -10.33 9.76
C GLY A 139 7.41 -10.04 10.95
N ALA A 140 6.68 -8.91 10.96
CA ALA A 140 5.67 -8.68 11.98
C ALA A 140 4.55 -9.72 11.87
N GLN A 141 4.08 -10.23 13.02
CA GLN A 141 3.04 -11.24 13.11
C GLN A 141 1.74 -10.61 13.63
N ALA A 142 0.66 -10.85 12.91
CA ALA A 142 -0.65 -10.32 13.26
C ALA A 142 -1.46 -11.33 14.08
N ASP A 143 -2.00 -10.84 15.19
CA ASP A 143 -3.01 -11.51 16.00
C ASP A 143 -4.37 -10.81 15.78
N PRO A 144 -5.33 -11.45 15.10
CA PRO A 144 -6.65 -10.87 14.87
C PRO A 144 -7.41 -10.50 16.15
N GLN A 145 -7.14 -11.17 17.28
CA GLN A 145 -7.79 -10.86 18.57
C GLN A 145 -7.42 -9.47 19.09
N ARG A 146 -6.24 -8.95 18.74
CA ARG A 146 -5.81 -7.60 19.14
C ARG A 146 -6.71 -6.50 18.57
N SER A 147 -7.24 -6.67 17.35
CA SER A 147 -8.24 -5.76 16.78
C SER A 147 -9.49 -5.68 17.64
N ALA A 148 -10.02 -6.83 18.03
CA ALA A 148 -11.20 -6.91 18.88
C ALA A 148 -10.95 -6.34 20.27
N GLN A 149 -9.76 -6.56 20.85
CA GLN A 149 -9.37 -6.00 22.15
C GLN A 149 -9.26 -4.48 22.07
N HIS A 150 -8.59 -3.93 21.05
CA HIS A 150 -8.44 -2.50 20.82
C HIS A 150 -9.82 -1.83 20.73
N CYS A 151 -10.69 -2.34 19.87
CA CYS A 151 -11.99 -1.74 19.63
C CYS A 151 -13.01 -1.91 20.79
N ARG A 152 -12.72 -2.73 21.78
CA ARG A 152 -13.46 -2.76 23.06
C ARG A 152 -12.96 -1.73 24.07
N GLY A 153 -11.65 -1.43 24.04
CA GLY A 153 -11.02 -0.56 25.02
C GLY A 153 -10.84 0.89 24.58
N VAL A 154 -10.77 1.14 23.26
CA VAL A 154 -10.48 2.47 22.69
C VAL A 154 -11.71 2.95 21.90
N GLN A 155 -12.28 4.10 22.30
CA GLN A 155 -13.49 4.65 21.66
C GLN A 155 -13.18 5.73 20.61
N ASP A 156 -11.95 6.16 20.51
CA ASP A 156 -11.51 7.28 19.66
C ASP A 156 -10.82 6.86 18.35
N ASP A 157 -10.97 5.57 17.97
CA ASP A 157 -10.52 5.05 16.68
C ASP A 157 -11.68 4.45 15.86
N PRO A 158 -12.71 5.25 15.53
CA PRO A 158 -13.91 4.76 14.85
C PRO A 158 -13.63 4.29 13.42
N GLY A 159 -12.62 4.86 12.75
CA GLY A 159 -12.24 4.50 11.39
C GLY A 159 -11.74 3.07 11.31
N TYR A 160 -10.79 2.70 12.15
CA TYR A 160 -10.26 1.35 12.24
C TYR A 160 -11.32 0.36 12.75
N CYS A 161 -12.03 0.71 13.83
CA CYS A 161 -12.96 -0.21 14.46
C CYS A 161 -14.21 -0.49 13.63
N SER A 162 -14.63 0.39 12.73
CA SER A 162 -15.70 0.10 11.77
C SER A 162 -15.29 -0.98 10.76
N LEU A 163 -14.03 -0.95 10.28
CA LEU A 163 -13.48 -1.98 9.41
C LEU A 163 -13.33 -3.32 10.13
N ALA A 164 -12.84 -3.31 11.36
CA ALA A 164 -12.65 -4.51 12.18
C ALA A 164 -13.98 -5.22 12.51
N LYS A 165 -15.07 -4.47 12.76
CA LYS A 165 -16.42 -5.04 12.96
C LYS A 165 -16.94 -5.76 11.71
N GLY A 166 -16.69 -5.21 10.52
CA GLY A 166 -17.06 -5.85 9.26
C GLY A 166 -16.37 -7.21 9.07
N GLN A 167 -15.08 -7.30 9.43
CA GLN A 167 -14.34 -8.56 9.39
C GLN A 167 -14.86 -9.60 10.38
N ALA A 168 -15.09 -9.23 11.63
CA ALA A 168 -15.60 -10.13 12.67
C ALA A 168 -17.00 -10.69 12.36
N ALA A 169 -17.88 -9.88 11.76
CA ALA A 169 -19.22 -10.33 11.39
C ALA A 169 -19.19 -11.43 10.33
N THR A 170 -18.24 -11.37 9.39
CA THR A 170 -18.09 -12.37 8.33
C THR A 170 -17.50 -13.67 8.87
N GLU A 171 -16.55 -13.63 9.77
CA GLU A 171 -15.98 -14.80 10.42
C GLU A 171 -17.07 -15.56 11.23
N SER A 172 -17.91 -14.83 11.96
CA SER A 172 -19.03 -15.43 12.70
C SER A 172 -20.07 -16.08 11.78
N SER A 173 -20.34 -15.49 10.61
CA SER A 173 -21.31 -16.04 9.66
C SER A 173 -20.82 -17.33 8.99
N VAL A 174 -19.53 -17.44 8.72
CA VAL A 174 -18.92 -18.65 8.14
C VAL A 174 -18.92 -19.79 9.17
N MET A 175 -18.73 -19.50 10.46
CA MET A 175 -18.76 -20.51 11.51
C MET A 175 -20.18 -21.05 11.82
N GLN A 176 -21.22 -20.23 11.67
CA GLN A 176 -22.62 -20.67 11.87
C GLN A 176 -23.16 -21.56 10.75
N ALA A 177 -22.47 -21.63 9.60
CA ALA A 177 -22.88 -22.43 8.45
C ALA A 177 -22.46 -23.91 8.54
N ALA A 178 -21.73 -24.35 9.57
CA ALA A 178 -21.29 -25.74 9.75
C ALA A 178 -22.03 -26.40 10.94
N PRO A 179 -23.07 -27.22 10.73
CA PRO A 179 -23.73 -27.95 11.82
C PRO A 179 -22.81 -29.09 12.28
N GLY A 180 -22.35 -29.02 13.54
CA GLY A 180 -21.67 -30.12 14.22
C GLY A 180 -20.28 -29.88 14.80
N ALA A 181 -19.75 -28.66 14.74
CA ALA A 181 -18.49 -28.35 15.41
C ALA A 181 -18.73 -28.00 16.89
N SER A 182 -18.22 -28.84 17.79
CA SER A 182 -18.15 -28.57 19.22
C SER A 182 -17.41 -27.25 19.45
N ALA A 183 -18.03 -26.33 20.19
CA ALA A 183 -17.57 -24.96 20.41
C ALA A 183 -16.36 -24.90 21.37
N SER A 184 -15.20 -25.31 20.91
CA SER A 184 -13.94 -24.70 21.38
C SER A 184 -13.79 -23.41 20.55
N ALA A 185 -13.77 -22.24 21.23
CA ALA A 185 -13.53 -20.96 20.57
C ALA A 185 -12.30 -21.09 19.66
N PRO A 186 -12.40 -20.75 18.37
CA PRO A 186 -11.25 -20.88 17.48
C PRO A 186 -10.13 -20.02 18.05
N GLN A 187 -9.02 -20.63 18.39
CA GLN A 187 -7.82 -19.90 18.74
C GLN A 187 -7.46 -19.10 17.51
N ALA A 188 -7.56 -17.76 17.62
CA ALA A 188 -7.21 -16.87 16.53
C ALA A 188 -5.75 -17.18 16.12
N ARG A 189 -5.61 -17.72 14.91
CA ARG A 189 -4.32 -18.15 14.42
C ARG A 189 -3.48 -16.92 14.09
N ILE A 190 -2.29 -16.83 14.67
CA ILE A 190 -1.31 -15.80 14.32
C ILE A 190 -1.02 -15.87 12.82
N VAL A 191 -1.13 -14.72 12.13
CA VAL A 191 -0.82 -14.59 10.72
C VAL A 191 0.62 -14.13 10.56
N SER A 192 1.43 -14.90 9.85
CA SER A 192 2.84 -14.60 9.57
C SER A 192 3.11 -14.83 8.08
N VAL A 193 3.55 -13.78 7.37
CA VAL A 193 3.81 -13.80 5.92
C VAL A 193 5.09 -13.03 5.57
N PRO A 194 6.24 -13.38 6.17
CA PRO A 194 7.49 -12.69 5.91
C PRO A 194 8.01 -12.98 4.50
N ASP A 195 8.68 -11.99 3.91
CA ASP A 195 9.46 -12.15 2.69
C ASP A 195 10.90 -11.67 2.93
N ARG A 196 11.83 -12.60 3.03
CA ARG A 196 13.24 -12.33 3.37
C ARG A 196 13.98 -11.50 2.32
N ARG A 197 13.40 -11.29 1.15
CA ARG A 197 13.98 -10.44 0.10
C ARG A 197 13.80 -8.95 0.40
N ILE A 198 12.85 -8.60 1.27
CA ILE A 198 12.62 -7.21 1.70
C ILE A 198 13.75 -6.79 2.63
N GLY A 199 14.56 -5.83 2.18
CA GLY A 199 15.73 -5.34 2.90
C GLY A 199 15.51 -4.06 3.70
N ALA A 200 14.41 -3.33 3.47
CA ALA A 200 14.03 -2.13 4.24
C ALA A 200 12.55 -1.81 4.07
N VAL A 201 11.95 -1.18 5.08
CA VAL A 201 10.52 -0.84 5.08
C VAL A 201 10.29 0.60 5.55
N VAL A 202 9.36 1.29 4.87
CA VAL A 202 8.77 2.55 5.35
C VAL A 202 7.27 2.36 5.53
N ALA A 203 6.77 2.54 6.74
CA ALA A 203 5.36 2.44 7.09
C ALA A 203 4.79 3.83 7.41
N LEU A 204 3.82 4.27 6.62
CA LEU A 204 3.16 5.58 6.72
C LEU A 204 1.81 5.39 7.43
N ALA A 205 1.64 5.97 8.61
CA ALA A 205 0.43 5.82 9.42
C ALA A 205 -0.11 4.37 9.40
N PRO A 206 0.69 3.37 9.77
CA PRO A 206 0.36 1.96 9.54
C PRO A 206 -0.82 1.50 10.40
N MET A 207 -1.64 0.62 9.85
CA MET A 207 -2.59 -0.18 10.63
C MET A 207 -1.79 -1.23 11.43
N ALA A 208 -1.28 -0.85 12.60
CA ALA A 208 -0.34 -1.66 13.38
C ALA A 208 -0.94 -2.33 14.63
N VAL A 209 -2.18 -2.03 14.98
CA VAL A 209 -2.89 -2.54 16.17
C VAL A 209 -2.90 -4.07 16.25
N VAL A 210 -2.96 -4.74 15.11
CA VAL A 210 -3.03 -6.19 15.00
C VAL A 210 -1.71 -6.90 15.32
N PHE A 211 -0.58 -6.20 15.27
CA PHE A 211 0.72 -6.83 15.48
C PHE A 211 1.02 -7.12 16.94
N THR A 212 1.71 -8.21 17.18
CA THR A 212 2.26 -8.49 18.50
C THR A 212 3.51 -7.64 18.73
N PRO A 213 3.67 -7.00 19.91
CA PRO A 213 4.84 -6.17 20.19
C PRO A 213 6.16 -6.94 20.04
N GLU A 214 6.17 -8.20 20.41
CA GLU A 214 7.31 -9.08 20.34
C GLU A 214 7.76 -9.29 18.89
N SER A 215 6.81 -9.50 17.97
CA SER A 215 7.14 -9.66 16.55
C SER A 215 7.63 -8.38 15.89
N LEU A 216 7.10 -7.22 16.32
CA LEU A 216 7.61 -5.92 15.85
C LEU A 216 9.06 -5.70 16.33
N ALA A 217 9.36 -6.05 17.58
CA ALA A 217 10.70 -5.93 18.14
C ALA A 217 11.70 -6.92 17.49
N ALA A 218 11.21 -8.04 16.96
CA ALA A 218 12.03 -9.05 16.28
C ALA A 218 12.37 -8.73 14.83
N ILE A 219 11.84 -7.65 14.24
CA ILE A 219 12.17 -7.24 12.88
C ILE A 219 13.65 -6.83 12.82
N THR A 220 14.40 -7.45 11.92
CA THR A 220 15.85 -7.23 11.78
C THR A 220 16.22 -6.26 10.66
N VAL A 221 15.32 -6.01 9.70
CA VAL A 221 15.56 -5.05 8.63
C VAL A 221 15.29 -3.63 9.09
N PRO A 222 15.94 -2.59 8.52
CA PRO A 222 15.62 -1.21 8.82
C PRO A 222 14.15 -0.89 8.58
N VAL A 223 13.48 -0.34 9.60
CA VAL A 223 12.09 0.11 9.53
C VAL A 223 12.02 1.59 9.90
N ARG A 224 11.36 2.38 9.05
CA ARG A 224 10.97 3.75 9.39
C ARG A 224 9.44 3.84 9.47
N VAL A 225 8.94 4.29 10.60
CA VAL A 225 7.51 4.58 10.78
C VAL A 225 7.32 6.10 10.78
N ILE A 226 6.36 6.56 9.99
CA ILE A 226 5.92 7.96 9.95
C ILE A 226 4.45 7.94 10.38
N MET A 227 4.17 8.53 11.54
CA MET A 227 2.82 8.64 12.09
C MET A 227 2.13 9.88 11.53
N ALA A 228 0.81 9.81 11.34
CA ALA A 228 -0.01 10.99 11.18
C ALA A 228 -0.11 11.70 12.54
N GLU A 229 -0.02 13.02 12.55
CA GLU A 229 -0.36 13.78 13.76
C GLU A 229 -1.85 13.55 14.06
N PRO A 230 -2.25 13.37 15.33
CA PRO A 230 -3.66 13.27 15.71
C PRO A 230 -4.28 14.65 15.60
N ASP A 231 -4.59 15.07 14.39
CA ASP A 231 -5.19 16.35 14.11
C ASP A 231 -6.57 16.20 13.48
N ALA A 232 -7.39 17.17 13.82
CA ALA A 232 -8.47 17.74 13.01
C ALA A 232 -9.58 16.83 12.49
N CYS A 233 -9.60 15.52 12.70
CA CYS A 233 -10.81 14.74 12.49
C CYS A 233 -11.78 14.77 13.69
N ARG A 234 -11.50 15.60 14.71
CA ARG A 234 -12.47 15.94 15.75
C ARG A 234 -13.46 16.94 15.18
N PRO A 235 -14.78 16.65 15.16
CA PRO A 235 -15.76 17.68 14.91
C PRO A 235 -15.54 18.83 15.92
N ALA A 236 -15.53 20.05 15.43
CA ALA A 236 -15.36 21.25 16.25
C ALA A 236 -16.57 21.44 17.16
N THR A 237 -16.59 20.74 18.29
CA THR A 237 -17.53 20.96 19.38
C THR A 237 -16.74 21.28 20.64
N GLY A 238 -16.46 22.59 20.84
CA GLY A 238 -15.88 23.11 22.07
C GLY A 238 -15.19 24.46 21.86
N PRO A 239 -15.25 25.39 22.83
CA PRO A 239 -14.79 26.76 22.64
C PRO A 239 -13.27 26.84 22.59
N ALA A 240 -12.77 27.51 21.54
CA ALA A 240 -11.46 28.13 21.40
C ALA A 240 -10.26 27.34 21.93
N GLY A 241 -9.86 26.29 21.24
CA GLY A 241 -8.55 25.64 21.37
C GLY A 241 -7.54 26.26 20.38
N ARG A 242 -6.41 26.70 20.91
CA ARG A 242 -5.29 27.40 20.26
C ARG A 242 -4.92 26.80 18.92
N ARG A 243 -4.84 27.64 17.89
CA ARG A 243 -4.25 27.31 16.59
C ARG A 243 -2.78 26.94 16.81
N ALA A 244 -2.44 25.67 16.73
CA ALA A 244 -1.07 25.22 16.55
C ALA A 244 -0.64 25.65 15.15
N ARG A 245 0.24 26.64 15.06
CA ARG A 245 0.86 27.03 13.80
C ARG A 245 1.84 25.93 13.40
N LEU A 246 1.62 25.27 12.28
CA LEU A 246 2.63 24.47 11.59
C LEU A 246 3.87 25.35 11.37
N ARG A 247 4.93 25.11 12.12
CA ARG A 247 6.26 25.56 11.74
C ARG A 247 6.72 24.62 10.63
N ALA A 248 6.54 25.05 9.38
CA ALA A 248 7.33 24.52 8.29
C ALA A 248 8.79 24.89 8.59
N GLU A 249 9.59 23.94 9.01
CA GLU A 249 11.04 24.08 8.99
C GLU A 249 11.44 24.26 7.53
N ARG A 250 11.81 25.48 7.19
CA ARG A 250 12.42 25.79 5.89
C ARG A 250 13.78 25.11 5.88
N HIS A 251 13.89 24.02 5.15
CA HIS A 251 15.21 23.56 4.73
C HIS A 251 15.85 24.67 3.89
N PRO A 252 17.12 25.04 4.14
CA PRO A 252 17.83 25.98 3.30
C PRO A 252 17.87 25.46 1.87
N GLU A 253 17.52 26.32 0.92
CA GLU A 253 17.64 26.00 -0.51
C GLU A 253 19.08 25.58 -0.82
N PRO A 254 19.29 24.47 -1.56
CA PRO A 254 20.62 24.14 -2.04
C PRO A 254 21.04 25.17 -3.08
N SER A 255 22.17 25.78 -2.85
CA SER A 255 22.83 26.69 -3.79
C SER A 255 22.91 26.14 -5.21
N PRO A 256 22.70 26.94 -6.26
CA PRO A 256 22.69 26.49 -7.64
C PRO A 256 24.11 26.36 -8.17
N ARG A 257 24.74 25.20 -7.98
CA ARG A 257 25.92 24.78 -8.74
C ARG A 257 26.07 23.28 -8.63
N PHE A 258 25.41 22.57 -9.55
CA PHE A 258 25.89 21.31 -10.14
C PHE A 258 24.92 20.94 -11.27
N GLY A 259 25.41 20.87 -12.49
CA GLY A 259 24.64 20.41 -13.64
C GLY A 259 24.31 18.94 -13.52
N ALA A 260 23.24 18.60 -12.84
CA ALA A 260 22.67 17.28 -12.84
C ALA A 260 21.79 17.15 -14.09
N ARG A 261 22.15 16.28 -15.02
CA ARG A 261 21.24 15.83 -16.08
C ARG A 261 20.02 15.24 -15.41
N ARG A 262 18.87 15.86 -15.59
CA ARG A 262 17.59 15.36 -15.07
C ARG A 262 17.20 14.13 -15.90
N THR A 263 17.25 12.97 -15.30
CA THR A 263 16.58 11.79 -15.87
C THR A 263 15.09 11.90 -15.61
N ALA A 264 14.29 11.86 -16.67
CA ALA A 264 12.83 11.85 -16.55
C ALA A 264 12.36 10.48 -16.04
N ALA A 265 11.21 10.46 -15.37
CA ALA A 265 10.61 9.23 -14.83
C ALA A 265 9.36 8.86 -15.61
N ASN A 266 9.19 7.58 -15.86
CA ASN A 266 8.07 7.02 -16.60
C ASN A 266 7.10 6.26 -15.71
N HIS A 267 5.87 6.25 -16.19
CA HIS A 267 4.78 5.45 -15.66
C HIS A 267 4.31 4.49 -16.76
N HIS A 268 4.39 3.20 -16.49
CA HIS A 268 3.81 2.16 -17.33
C HIS A 268 2.77 1.39 -16.53
N LEU A 269 1.50 1.47 -16.94
CA LEU A 269 0.45 0.60 -16.45
C LEU A 269 0.63 -0.76 -17.13
N ALA A 270 1.40 -1.62 -16.50
CA ALA A 270 1.47 -3.01 -16.87
C ALA A 270 0.32 -3.74 -16.14
N ALA A 271 -0.79 -3.97 -16.82
CA ALA A 271 -1.65 -5.07 -16.45
C ALA A 271 -0.84 -6.34 -16.81
N LEU A 272 -0.40 -7.09 -15.80
CA LEU A 272 0.03 -8.47 -16.01
C LEU A 272 -1.22 -9.25 -16.38
N ARG A 273 -1.69 -9.07 -17.63
CA ARG A 273 -2.77 -9.85 -18.21
C ARG A 273 -2.19 -11.22 -18.61
N GLN A 274 -2.43 -12.20 -17.79
CA GLN A 274 -2.67 -13.53 -18.32
C GLN A 274 -4.16 -13.58 -18.73
N GLY A 275 -4.42 -13.28 -20.02
CA GLY A 275 -5.61 -13.54 -20.81
C GLY A 275 -6.95 -13.07 -20.24
N LEU A 276 -7.65 -12.19 -20.93
CA LEU A 276 -9.02 -12.30 -21.41
C LEU A 276 -9.81 -10.97 -21.45
N ASN A 277 -10.33 -10.72 -22.63
CA ASN A 277 -11.60 -10.05 -23.02
C ASN A 277 -11.99 -8.66 -22.51
N GLU A 278 -12.26 -7.83 -23.51
CA GLU A 278 -12.84 -6.49 -23.45
C GLU A 278 -14.21 -6.45 -22.75
N PRO A 279 -14.55 -5.39 -22.03
CA PRO A 279 -15.92 -5.13 -21.59
C PRO A 279 -16.71 -4.33 -22.63
N ALA A 280 -17.99 -4.70 -22.77
CA ALA A 280 -18.99 -4.04 -23.61
C ALA A 280 -19.27 -2.59 -23.21
N PRO A 281 -19.68 -1.70 -24.15
CA PRO A 281 -19.92 -0.29 -23.88
C PRO A 281 -21.32 -0.05 -23.29
N GLY A 282 -21.40 0.77 -22.24
CA GLY A 282 -22.65 1.36 -21.79
C GLY A 282 -22.92 1.39 -20.28
N ALA A 283 -22.17 2.16 -19.50
CA ALA A 283 -22.62 2.56 -18.17
C ALA A 283 -22.39 4.06 -17.96
N ARG A 284 -23.49 4.80 -17.80
CA ARG A 284 -23.50 6.24 -17.54
C ARG A 284 -22.97 6.51 -16.13
N HIS A 285 -21.93 7.34 -16.02
CA HIS A 285 -21.36 7.81 -14.77
C HIS A 285 -22.36 8.71 -14.02
N ARG A 286 -22.71 8.34 -12.79
CA ARG A 286 -23.21 9.27 -11.78
C ARG A 286 -22.03 9.60 -10.86
N THR A 287 -21.61 10.85 -10.89
CA THR A 287 -20.63 11.42 -9.97
C THR A 287 -21.31 11.63 -8.61
N ALA A 288 -20.87 10.91 -7.59
CA ALA A 288 -21.17 11.21 -6.20
C ALA A 288 -19.99 12.01 -5.60
N PRO A 289 -20.25 13.02 -4.75
CA PRO A 289 -19.19 13.83 -4.15
C PRO A 289 -18.42 13.02 -3.10
N TRP A 290 -17.10 13.10 -3.20
CA TRP A 290 -16.18 12.49 -2.24
C TRP A 290 -16.17 13.31 -0.94
N HIS A 291 -16.73 12.75 0.13
CA HIS A 291 -16.40 13.19 1.48
C HIS A 291 -15.12 12.46 1.92
N GLY A 292 -14.13 13.27 2.33
CA GLY A 292 -12.83 12.78 2.71
C GLY A 292 -12.89 11.78 3.86
N PHE A 293 -12.13 10.72 3.73
CA PHE A 293 -11.83 9.80 4.82
C PHE A 293 -10.55 10.31 5.53
N CYS A 294 -10.68 10.57 6.82
CA CYS A 294 -9.56 10.58 7.75
C CYS A 294 -9.06 9.17 8.00
#